data_91d08a02a12763f62d2738d076884c87
#
_entry.id   91d08a02a12763f62d2738d076884c87
#
_cell.length_a   1.000
_cell.length_b   1.000
_cell.length_c   1.000
_cell.angle_alpha   90.00
_cell.angle_beta   90.00
_cell.angle_gamma   90.00
#
_symmetry.space_group_name_H-M   'P 1'
#
loop_
_entity.id
_entity.type
_entity.pdbx_description
1 polymer ?
#
loop_
_entity_poly.entity_id
_entity_poly.type
_entity_poly.pdbx_seq_one_letter_code
_entity_poly.pdbx_strand_id
1 'polypeptide(L)'
;MASRRRRPDEPRSRWRDVLRHGPLVLLFVLGALSGGLLWAYAPDLPRDYLVERYGQPPSSFIDVGGTRTHVLDQGKPDAMPLILIHGSLESLQVWDGWIDALKDRYRLISVDLPGHGLTGPWARGEYTIDAYADFIEVLADTLGLDRFAIAGHSLGGAVAWSFAATRPERVSQLILVDAAAYPSEGPPGWRTWLARAPVVGDIGIYFKPEWMVRQALEEVYTNPAMVTPDRVHRFAELQRYPGNRKATLQRLRTQDPLDPTPLKRLDVPTLVIWGAQDHWTPVADAFRLQTDIKGAKLALFEKAGHSPMEEDPAGTAAAVAGFLPTEPPPPLTRPTPPASDQVAPAVIPEKD
;
A
#
# COMPACT_ATOMS: atom_id res chain seq x y z
N MET A 1 -29.92 56.68 -64.45
CA MET A 1 -29.03 56.27 -63.32
C MET A 1 -29.70 55.04 -62.71
N ALA A 2 -29.22 53.86 -63.00
CA ALA A 2 -29.69 52.60 -62.44
C ALA A 2 -28.73 52.10 -61.34
N SER A 3 -29.19 52.07 -60.08
CA SER A 3 -28.43 51.59 -58.92
C SER A 3 -28.38 50.07 -58.96
N ARG A 4 -27.20 49.52 -59.19
CA ARG A 4 -26.91 48.07 -58.97
C ARG A 4 -26.92 47.77 -57.46
N ARG A 5 -27.96 47.10 -56.98
CA ARG A 5 -28.00 46.47 -55.65
C ARG A 5 -27.00 45.33 -55.64
N ARG A 6 -25.98 45.39 -54.77
CA ARG A 6 -25.14 44.26 -54.43
C ARG A 6 -25.96 43.20 -53.74
N ARG A 7 -25.92 41.98 -54.26
CA ARG A 7 -26.47 40.80 -53.56
C ARG A 7 -25.62 40.49 -52.36
N PRO A 8 -26.17 40.14 -51.19
CA PRO A 8 -25.39 39.71 -50.05
C PRO A 8 -24.73 38.38 -50.36
N ASP A 9 -23.44 38.27 -49.99
CA ASP A 9 -22.62 37.09 -50.19
C ASP A 9 -23.20 35.90 -49.41
N GLU A 10 -23.50 34.83 -50.14
CA GLU A 10 -24.15 33.61 -49.61
C GLU A 10 -23.16 32.85 -48.65
N PRO A 11 -23.63 32.29 -47.54
CA PRO A 11 -22.79 31.53 -46.57
C PRO A 11 -22.43 30.13 -47.10
N ARG A 12 -22.48 29.86 -48.37
CA ARG A 12 -22.29 28.54 -49.02
C ARG A 12 -20.83 28.09 -49.08
N SER A 13 -19.83 28.94 -48.89
CA SER A 13 -18.42 28.55 -48.98
C SER A 13 -17.93 27.80 -47.73
N ARG A 14 -18.36 28.19 -46.55
CA ARG A 14 -17.91 27.59 -45.28
C ARG A 14 -18.27 26.11 -45.14
N TRP A 15 -19.48 25.70 -45.54
CA TRP A 15 -19.93 24.32 -45.46
C TRP A 15 -19.20 23.40 -46.48
N ARG A 16 -18.79 23.90 -47.63
CA ARG A 16 -18.02 23.15 -48.61
C ARG A 16 -16.60 22.88 -48.12
N ASP A 17 -15.98 23.82 -47.41
CA ASP A 17 -14.66 23.66 -46.83
C ASP A 17 -14.69 22.69 -45.62
N VAL A 18 -15.71 22.75 -44.80
CA VAL A 18 -15.96 21.79 -43.73
C VAL A 18 -16.13 20.36 -44.25
N LEU A 19 -16.92 20.19 -45.31
CA LEU A 19 -17.14 18.88 -45.94
C LEU A 19 -15.90 18.34 -46.65
N ARG A 20 -15.00 19.21 -47.14
CA ARG A 20 -13.78 18.85 -47.86
C ARG A 20 -12.65 18.49 -46.89
N HIS A 21 -12.51 19.18 -45.76
CA HIS A 21 -11.41 19.00 -44.82
C HIS A 21 -11.85 18.25 -43.56
N GLY A 22 -13.14 18.16 -43.25
CA GLY A 22 -13.68 17.44 -42.09
C GLY A 22 -13.18 15.99 -41.97
N PRO A 23 -13.17 15.17 -43.04
CA PRO A 23 -12.65 13.80 -42.96
C PRO A 23 -11.15 13.74 -42.64
N LEU A 24 -10.35 14.68 -43.19
CA LEU A 24 -8.89 14.74 -42.91
C LEU A 24 -8.62 15.17 -41.47
N VAL A 25 -9.36 16.14 -40.98
CA VAL A 25 -9.26 16.57 -39.57
C VAL A 25 -9.69 15.44 -38.63
N LEU A 26 -10.79 14.73 -38.97
CA LEU A 26 -11.22 13.56 -38.20
C LEU A 26 -10.15 12.45 -38.17
N LEU A 27 -9.57 12.12 -39.32
CA LEU A 27 -8.48 11.13 -39.42
C LEU A 27 -7.24 11.55 -38.61
N PHE A 28 -6.88 12.83 -38.66
CA PHE A 28 -5.79 13.37 -37.85
C PHE A 28 -6.08 13.27 -36.37
N VAL A 29 -7.28 13.65 -35.92
CA VAL A 29 -7.71 13.55 -34.53
C VAL A 29 -7.72 12.10 -34.06
N LEU A 30 -8.29 11.20 -34.86
CA LEU A 30 -8.31 9.76 -34.53
C LEU A 30 -6.89 9.19 -34.50
N GLY A 31 -6.00 9.57 -35.42
CA GLY A 31 -4.61 9.18 -35.41
C GLY A 31 -3.86 9.70 -34.18
N ALA A 32 -4.07 10.95 -33.81
CA ALA A 32 -3.49 11.55 -32.61
C ALA A 32 -4.00 10.88 -31.31
N LEU A 33 -5.30 10.61 -31.23
CA LEU A 33 -5.90 9.90 -30.11
C LEU A 33 -5.38 8.47 -30.00
N SER A 34 -5.32 7.74 -31.12
CA SER A 34 -4.77 6.37 -31.17
C SER A 34 -3.29 6.35 -30.77
N GLY A 35 -2.50 7.29 -31.28
CA GLY A 35 -1.09 7.43 -30.90
C GLY A 35 -0.91 7.75 -29.43
N GLY A 36 -1.75 8.65 -28.87
CA GLY A 36 -1.76 8.98 -27.46
C GLY A 36 -2.14 7.79 -26.57
N LEU A 37 -3.13 7.00 -26.99
CA LEU A 37 -3.53 5.78 -26.28
C LEU A 37 -2.42 4.71 -26.31
N LEU A 38 -1.80 4.48 -27.46
CA LEU A 38 -0.67 3.55 -27.59
C LEU A 38 0.51 3.97 -26.73
N TRP A 39 0.81 5.26 -26.69
CA TRP A 39 1.87 5.81 -25.84
C TRP A 39 1.57 5.68 -24.34
N ALA A 40 0.31 5.85 -23.94
CA ALA A 40 -0.11 5.73 -22.54
C ALA A 40 -0.31 4.26 -22.09
N TYR A 41 -0.36 3.32 -23.04
CA TYR A 41 -0.58 1.91 -22.72
C TYR A 41 0.64 1.30 -22.02
N ALA A 42 0.41 0.86 -20.78
CA ALA A 42 1.42 0.26 -19.91
C ALA A 42 0.97 -1.15 -19.50
N PRO A 43 1.27 -2.21 -20.25
CA PRO A 43 0.91 -3.59 -19.91
C PRO A 43 1.61 -4.06 -18.64
N ASP A 44 1.17 -5.19 -18.09
CA ASP A 44 1.89 -5.86 -17.02
C ASP A 44 3.29 -6.26 -17.50
N LEU A 45 4.25 -6.23 -16.56
CA LEU A 45 5.64 -6.64 -16.81
C LEU A 45 5.83 -8.12 -16.48
N PRO A 46 6.76 -8.83 -17.13
CA PRO A 46 7.05 -10.20 -16.77
C PRO A 46 7.49 -10.32 -15.30
N ARG A 47 6.97 -11.35 -14.61
CA ARG A 47 7.32 -11.61 -13.20
C ARG A 47 8.83 -11.74 -13.02
N ASP A 48 9.48 -12.53 -13.86
CA ASP A 48 10.91 -12.82 -13.73
C ASP A 48 11.77 -11.57 -13.88
N TYR A 49 11.40 -10.67 -14.80
CA TYR A 49 12.06 -9.37 -14.94
C TYR A 49 11.98 -8.55 -13.63
N LEU A 50 10.79 -8.50 -13.00
CA LEU A 50 10.61 -7.73 -11.77
C LEU A 50 11.32 -8.38 -10.57
N VAL A 51 11.31 -9.71 -10.48
CA VAL A 51 12.02 -10.46 -9.44
C VAL A 51 13.53 -10.30 -9.60
N GLU A 52 14.06 -10.39 -10.83
CA GLU A 52 15.47 -10.15 -11.11
C GLU A 52 15.90 -8.73 -10.69
N ARG A 53 15.04 -7.74 -10.91
CA ARG A 53 15.35 -6.33 -10.65
C ARG A 53 15.17 -5.91 -9.19
N TYR A 54 14.14 -6.41 -8.50
CA TYR A 54 13.73 -5.93 -7.17
C TYR A 54 13.71 -7.01 -6.08
N GLY A 55 13.89 -8.26 -6.43
CA GLY A 55 13.85 -9.40 -5.51
C GLY A 55 15.21 -10.02 -5.22
N GLN A 56 16.31 -9.26 -5.43
CA GLN A 56 17.67 -9.73 -5.16
C GLN A 56 17.95 -9.81 -3.65
N PRO A 57 18.87 -10.71 -3.21
CA PRO A 57 19.26 -10.76 -1.80
C PRO A 57 19.65 -9.37 -1.26
N PRO A 58 19.28 -9.07 0.00
CA PRO A 58 18.77 -9.95 1.05
C PRO A 58 17.26 -10.27 0.99
N SER A 59 16.57 -9.86 -0.06
CA SER A 59 15.16 -10.19 -0.33
C SER A 59 14.95 -11.70 -0.38
N SER A 60 13.84 -12.19 0.15
CA SER A 60 13.46 -13.59 0.12
C SER A 60 11.98 -13.79 -0.22
N PHE A 61 11.63 -15.02 -0.58
CA PHE A 61 10.24 -15.42 -0.81
C PHE A 61 9.91 -16.60 0.08
N ILE A 62 8.88 -16.45 0.91
CA ILE A 62 8.38 -17.49 1.80
C ILE A 62 6.94 -17.82 1.48
N ASP A 63 6.48 -19.02 1.85
CA ASP A 63 5.07 -19.38 1.74
C ASP A 63 4.32 -18.90 3.00
N VAL A 64 3.34 -18.04 2.81
CA VAL A 64 2.46 -17.56 3.87
C VAL A 64 1.04 -18.00 3.55
N GLY A 65 0.63 -19.15 4.12
CA GLY A 65 -0.70 -19.69 3.91
C GLY A 65 -1.04 -19.99 2.45
N GLY A 66 -0.09 -20.52 1.68
CA GLY A 66 -0.23 -20.80 0.26
C GLY A 66 0.04 -19.61 -0.66
N THR A 67 0.49 -18.47 -0.10
CA THR A 67 0.85 -17.28 -0.86
C THR A 67 2.36 -17.10 -0.86
N ARG A 68 2.98 -17.14 -2.04
CA ARG A 68 4.40 -16.82 -2.22
C ARG A 68 4.62 -15.34 -1.90
N THR A 69 5.14 -15.05 -0.74
CA THR A 69 5.24 -13.71 -0.17
C THR A 69 6.67 -13.19 -0.23
N HIS A 70 6.83 -11.99 -0.74
CA HIS A 70 8.10 -11.26 -0.75
C HIS A 70 8.34 -10.61 0.60
N VAL A 71 9.47 -10.93 1.23
CA VAL A 71 9.85 -10.50 2.58
C VAL A 71 11.30 -10.09 2.61
N LEU A 72 11.59 -9.10 3.43
CA LEU A 72 12.93 -8.69 3.78
C LEU A 72 13.06 -8.81 5.31
N ASP A 73 13.81 -9.82 5.79
CA ASP A 73 14.05 -10.09 7.21
C ASP A 73 15.51 -9.80 7.52
N GLN A 74 15.76 -8.72 8.24
CA GLN A 74 17.10 -8.19 8.48
C GLN A 74 17.31 -7.80 9.94
N GLY A 75 18.57 -7.72 10.31
CA GLY A 75 18.98 -7.33 11.65
C GLY A 75 19.33 -8.53 12.54
N LYS A 76 19.22 -8.36 13.84
CA LYS A 76 19.61 -9.39 14.82
C LYS A 76 18.45 -10.38 15.02
N PRO A 77 18.63 -11.68 14.71
CA PRO A 77 17.54 -12.67 14.77
C PRO A 77 16.88 -12.78 16.15
N ASP A 78 17.66 -12.62 17.23
CA ASP A 78 17.18 -12.76 18.61
C ASP A 78 16.78 -11.43 19.27
N ALA A 79 16.82 -10.32 18.53
CA ALA A 79 16.39 -9.01 19.04
C ALA A 79 14.87 -8.85 18.93
N MET A 80 14.36 -7.77 19.50
CA MET A 80 12.95 -7.36 19.39
C MET A 80 12.48 -7.37 17.94
N PRO A 81 11.51 -8.22 17.56
CA PRO A 81 10.99 -8.27 16.21
C PRO A 81 10.01 -7.13 15.94
N LEU A 82 10.17 -6.48 14.78
CA LEU A 82 9.31 -5.41 14.28
C LEU A 82 8.84 -5.75 12.87
N ILE A 83 7.54 -6.00 12.72
CA ILE A 83 6.91 -6.17 11.40
C ILE A 83 6.59 -4.79 10.83
N LEU A 84 6.96 -4.55 9.57
CA LEU A 84 6.82 -3.29 8.84
C LEU A 84 5.87 -3.48 7.65
N ILE A 85 4.75 -2.77 7.67
CA ILE A 85 3.67 -2.88 6.67
C ILE A 85 3.55 -1.59 5.88
N HIS A 86 3.79 -1.66 4.57
CA HIS A 86 3.74 -0.52 3.65
C HIS A 86 2.31 -0.05 3.35
N GLY A 87 2.19 1.12 2.74
CA GLY A 87 0.93 1.73 2.33
C GLY A 87 0.38 1.22 0.99
N SER A 88 -0.69 1.86 0.53
CA SER A 88 -1.34 1.54 -0.74
C SER A 88 -0.46 1.90 -1.93
N LEU A 89 -0.35 1.01 -2.93
CA LEU A 89 0.48 1.17 -4.14
C LEU A 89 1.99 1.20 -3.88
N GLU A 90 2.40 0.94 -2.67
CA GLU A 90 3.80 0.86 -2.24
C GLU A 90 4.33 -0.58 -2.25
N SER A 91 5.52 -0.76 -1.72
CA SER A 91 6.19 -2.02 -1.51
C SER A 91 7.14 -1.91 -0.31
N LEU A 92 7.69 -3.02 0.12
CA LEU A 92 8.53 -3.12 1.33
C LEU A 92 9.74 -2.17 1.34
N GLN A 93 10.21 -1.68 0.18
CA GLN A 93 11.35 -0.77 0.07
C GLN A 93 11.11 0.63 0.67
N VAL A 94 9.89 1.00 1.02
CA VAL A 94 9.62 2.27 1.74
C VAL A 94 10.25 2.28 3.14
N TRP A 95 10.61 1.09 3.63
CA TRP A 95 11.23 0.89 4.94
C TRP A 95 12.77 0.83 4.91
N ASP A 96 13.41 0.96 3.74
CA ASP A 96 14.88 0.83 3.60
C ASP A 96 15.63 1.73 4.58
N GLY A 97 15.20 2.98 4.74
CA GLY A 97 15.81 3.93 5.68
C GLY A 97 15.70 3.51 7.15
N TRP A 98 14.58 2.90 7.55
CA TRP A 98 14.44 2.34 8.91
C TRP A 98 15.26 1.07 9.08
N ILE A 99 15.30 0.23 8.07
CA ILE A 99 16.11 -0.99 8.12
C ILE A 99 17.57 -0.62 8.32
N ASP A 100 18.10 0.30 7.55
CA ASP A 100 19.49 0.75 7.69
C ASP A 100 19.81 1.37 9.04
N ALA A 101 18.89 2.14 9.61
CA ALA A 101 19.08 2.82 10.89
C ALA A 101 18.88 1.90 12.10
N LEU A 102 18.10 0.82 12.00
CA LEU A 102 17.62 0.04 13.14
C LEU A 102 18.10 -1.42 13.18
N LYS A 103 18.64 -1.97 12.07
CA LYS A 103 19.05 -3.39 11.96
C LYS A 103 20.09 -3.85 12.99
N ASP A 104 20.89 -2.94 13.53
CA ASP A 104 21.87 -3.27 14.56
C ASP A 104 21.25 -3.47 15.96
N ARG A 105 19.96 -3.10 16.12
CA ARG A 105 19.25 -3.14 17.40
C ARG A 105 18.05 -4.08 17.41
N TYR A 106 17.39 -4.27 16.25
CA TYR A 106 16.12 -4.96 16.10
C TYR A 106 16.18 -6.02 15.00
N ARG A 107 15.22 -6.96 15.01
CA ARG A 107 14.91 -7.80 13.86
C ARG A 107 13.78 -7.13 13.07
N LEU A 108 14.05 -6.71 11.86
CA LEU A 108 13.15 -5.92 11.04
C LEU A 108 12.62 -6.78 9.90
N ILE A 109 11.29 -6.96 9.86
CA ILE A 109 10.61 -7.80 8.89
C ILE A 109 9.69 -6.91 8.08
N SER A 110 10.11 -6.50 6.90
CA SER A 110 9.24 -5.81 5.95
C SER A 110 8.65 -6.79 4.95
N VAL A 111 7.39 -6.59 4.57
CA VAL A 111 6.62 -7.51 3.74
C VAL A 111 5.87 -6.77 2.66
N ASP A 112 5.84 -7.33 1.45
CA ASP A 112 4.88 -6.90 0.42
C ASP A 112 3.53 -7.55 0.70
N LEU A 113 2.51 -6.73 0.99
CA LEU A 113 1.14 -7.21 1.17
C LEU A 113 0.62 -7.87 -0.12
N PRO A 114 -0.30 -8.86 -0.02
CA PRO A 114 -0.99 -9.39 -1.20
C PRO A 114 -1.60 -8.29 -2.07
N GLY A 115 -1.39 -8.38 -3.38
CA GLY A 115 -1.77 -7.36 -4.36
C GLY A 115 -0.77 -6.22 -4.52
N HIS A 116 0.41 -6.31 -3.89
CA HIS A 116 1.47 -5.29 -3.93
C HIS A 116 2.84 -5.91 -4.20
N GLY A 117 3.79 -5.05 -4.58
CA GLY A 117 5.19 -5.40 -4.77
C GLY A 117 5.40 -6.68 -5.58
N LEU A 118 6.28 -7.56 -5.09
CA LEU A 118 6.58 -8.84 -5.71
C LEU A 118 5.76 -10.02 -5.13
N THR A 119 4.94 -9.80 -4.12
CA THR A 119 3.99 -10.82 -3.62
C THR A 119 2.92 -11.09 -4.66
N GLY A 120 2.43 -10.07 -5.34
CA GLY A 120 1.42 -10.25 -6.37
C GLY A 120 0.01 -10.47 -5.81
N PRO A 121 -0.96 -10.81 -6.69
CA PRO A 121 -2.36 -10.97 -6.30
C PRO A 121 -2.55 -12.15 -5.35
N TRP A 122 -3.49 -11.99 -4.42
CA TRP A 122 -3.87 -13.02 -3.47
C TRP A 122 -4.85 -14.02 -4.09
N ALA A 123 -4.58 -15.32 -3.92
CA ALA A 123 -5.47 -16.36 -4.45
C ALA A 123 -6.88 -16.31 -3.83
N ARG A 124 -7.01 -15.85 -2.57
CA ARG A 124 -8.31 -15.61 -1.93
C ARG A 124 -9.13 -14.52 -2.60
N GLY A 125 -8.47 -13.59 -3.31
CA GLY A 125 -9.13 -12.45 -3.94
C GLY A 125 -9.81 -11.50 -2.94
N GLU A 126 -9.37 -11.45 -1.70
CA GLU A 126 -9.95 -10.66 -0.63
C GLU A 126 -8.92 -9.65 -0.11
N TYR A 127 -9.26 -8.36 -0.16
CA TYR A 127 -8.33 -7.28 0.13
C TYR A 127 -8.91 -6.28 1.16
N THR A 128 -9.69 -6.81 2.13
CA THR A 128 -10.20 -6.03 3.27
C THR A 128 -9.09 -5.83 4.31
N ILE A 129 -9.25 -4.87 5.20
CA ILE A 129 -8.30 -4.61 6.29
C ILE A 129 -8.19 -5.85 7.19
N ASP A 130 -9.30 -6.49 7.50
CA ASP A 130 -9.34 -7.69 8.35
C ASP A 130 -8.65 -8.88 7.67
N ALA A 131 -8.86 -9.06 6.34
CA ALA A 131 -8.16 -10.11 5.60
C ALA A 131 -6.64 -9.88 5.58
N TYR A 132 -6.18 -8.63 5.48
CA TYR A 132 -4.77 -8.31 5.64
C TYR A 132 -4.25 -8.56 7.06
N ALA A 133 -5.06 -8.26 8.09
CA ALA A 133 -4.70 -8.57 9.48
C ALA A 133 -4.55 -10.10 9.68
N ASP A 134 -5.45 -10.91 9.12
CA ASP A 134 -5.32 -12.39 9.10
C ASP A 134 -4.04 -12.84 8.37
N PHE A 135 -3.70 -12.20 7.26
CA PHE A 135 -2.46 -12.48 6.55
C PHE A 135 -1.22 -12.20 7.41
N ILE A 136 -1.20 -11.10 8.17
CA ILE A 136 -0.10 -10.78 9.10
C ILE A 136 0.01 -11.82 10.22
N GLU A 137 -1.11 -12.37 10.70
CA GLU A 137 -1.09 -13.46 11.68
C GLU A 137 -0.38 -14.69 11.12
N VAL A 138 -0.79 -15.13 9.92
CA VAL A 138 -0.16 -16.29 9.26
C VAL A 138 1.32 -16.03 8.95
N LEU A 139 1.69 -14.80 8.57
CA LEU A 139 3.08 -14.40 8.38
C LEU A 139 3.88 -14.53 9.70
N ALA A 140 3.35 -14.00 10.79
CA ALA A 140 4.00 -14.05 12.09
C ALA A 140 4.19 -15.50 12.57
N ASP A 141 3.17 -16.35 12.39
CA ASP A 141 3.24 -17.79 12.72
C ASP A 141 4.28 -18.52 11.86
N THR A 142 4.33 -18.22 10.55
CA THR A 142 5.33 -18.78 9.62
C THR A 142 6.76 -18.42 10.03
N LEU A 143 6.95 -17.22 10.58
CA LEU A 143 8.25 -16.73 11.06
C LEU A 143 8.56 -17.12 12.52
N GLY A 144 7.67 -17.83 13.20
CA GLY A 144 7.81 -18.25 14.60
C GLY A 144 7.75 -17.09 15.60
N LEU A 145 7.01 -16.02 15.26
CA LEU A 145 6.88 -14.85 16.12
C LEU A 145 5.64 -14.98 16.99
N ASP A 146 5.81 -15.27 18.27
CA ASP A 146 4.70 -15.33 19.23
C ASP A 146 4.17 -13.90 19.55
N ARG A 147 5.09 -12.98 19.82
CA ARG A 147 4.78 -11.59 20.18
C ARG A 147 5.80 -10.64 19.56
N PHE A 148 5.37 -9.55 18.98
CA PHE A 148 6.19 -8.64 18.20
C PHE A 148 5.69 -7.19 18.26
N ALA A 149 6.53 -6.23 17.87
CA ALA A 149 6.08 -4.90 17.53
C ALA A 149 5.61 -4.87 16.07
N ILE A 150 4.63 -4.01 15.80
CA ILE A 150 4.09 -3.84 14.46
C ILE A 150 4.04 -2.36 14.10
N ALA A 151 4.55 -2.03 12.92
CA ALA A 151 4.47 -0.69 12.35
C ALA A 151 3.77 -0.74 11.00
N GLY A 152 2.91 0.25 10.74
CA GLY A 152 2.24 0.36 9.47
C GLY A 152 2.11 1.78 8.98
N HIS A 153 2.36 1.97 7.67
CA HIS A 153 2.19 3.22 6.97
C HIS A 153 0.85 3.26 6.23
N SER A 154 0.10 4.34 6.34
CA SER A 154 -1.12 4.58 5.57
C SER A 154 -2.09 3.37 5.63
N LEU A 155 -2.34 2.65 4.53
CA LEU A 155 -3.07 1.38 4.49
C LEU A 155 -2.50 0.35 5.48
N GLY A 156 -1.17 0.19 5.51
CA GLY A 156 -0.49 -0.70 6.46
C GLY A 156 -0.73 -0.29 7.92
N GLY A 157 -0.92 1.00 8.17
CA GLY A 157 -1.34 1.53 9.47
C GLY A 157 -2.74 1.04 9.86
N ALA A 158 -3.68 1.03 8.89
CA ALA A 158 -5.01 0.46 9.11
C ALA A 158 -4.94 -1.04 9.43
N VAL A 159 -4.10 -1.78 8.72
CA VAL A 159 -3.86 -3.21 9.00
C VAL A 159 -3.25 -3.40 10.39
N ALA A 160 -2.24 -2.59 10.75
CA ALA A 160 -1.53 -2.70 12.01
C ALA A 160 -2.45 -2.45 13.23
N TRP A 161 -3.26 -1.39 13.22
CA TRP A 161 -4.17 -1.15 14.33
C TRP A 161 -5.35 -2.13 14.36
N SER A 162 -5.88 -2.59 13.22
CA SER A 162 -6.89 -3.66 13.18
C SER A 162 -6.34 -4.96 13.75
N PHE A 163 -5.10 -5.32 13.40
CA PHE A 163 -4.41 -6.48 13.99
C PHE A 163 -4.26 -6.33 15.51
N ALA A 164 -3.78 -5.18 15.99
CA ALA A 164 -3.60 -4.92 17.42
C ALA A 164 -4.93 -4.91 18.18
N ALA A 165 -6.02 -4.47 17.56
CA ALA A 165 -7.35 -4.45 18.18
C ALA A 165 -7.98 -5.84 18.30
N THR A 166 -7.69 -6.74 17.36
CA THR A 166 -8.26 -8.09 17.33
C THR A 166 -7.36 -9.14 17.97
N ARG A 167 -6.05 -8.87 18.10
CA ARG A 167 -5.01 -9.77 18.63
C ARG A 167 -4.03 -9.03 19.55
N PRO A 168 -4.53 -8.35 20.61
CA PRO A 168 -3.70 -7.48 21.46
C PRO A 168 -2.57 -8.24 22.16
N GLU A 169 -2.78 -9.53 22.46
CA GLU A 169 -1.77 -10.39 23.10
C GLU A 169 -0.54 -10.63 22.21
N ARG A 170 -0.70 -10.56 20.89
CA ARG A 170 0.38 -10.74 19.90
C ARG A 170 1.23 -9.47 19.73
N VAL A 171 0.70 -8.30 20.09
CA VAL A 171 1.35 -7.01 19.85
C VAL A 171 1.99 -6.50 21.14
N SER A 172 3.30 -6.28 21.09
CA SER A 172 4.02 -5.67 22.19
C SER A 172 3.99 -4.14 22.13
N GLN A 173 4.16 -3.57 20.94
CA GLN A 173 4.05 -2.13 20.65
C GLN A 173 3.44 -1.93 19.26
N LEU A 174 2.67 -0.87 19.13
CA LEU A 174 2.06 -0.43 17.88
C LEU A 174 2.68 0.89 17.42
N ILE A 175 3.06 0.98 16.13
CA ILE A 175 3.57 2.20 15.53
C ILE A 175 2.72 2.53 14.30
N LEU A 176 2.12 3.70 14.30
CA LEU A 176 1.23 4.19 13.25
C LEU A 176 1.89 5.36 12.52
N VAL A 177 2.23 5.17 11.25
CA VAL A 177 2.89 6.18 10.43
C VAL A 177 1.91 6.69 9.39
N ASP A 178 1.47 7.93 9.51
CA ASP A 178 0.47 8.56 8.64
C ASP A 178 -0.71 7.61 8.31
N ALA A 179 -1.17 6.95 9.36
CA ALA A 179 -2.02 5.77 9.27
C ALA A 179 -3.46 6.11 8.86
N ALA A 180 -4.02 5.35 7.93
CA ALA A 180 -5.45 5.40 7.67
C ALA A 180 -6.22 4.82 8.88
N ALA A 181 -7.04 5.65 9.53
CA ALA A 181 -7.75 5.26 10.75
C ALA A 181 -9.21 5.71 10.77
N TYR A 182 -9.55 6.75 10.03
CA TYR A 182 -10.88 7.35 10.05
C TYR A 182 -11.50 7.35 8.66
N PRO A 183 -12.84 7.33 8.56
CA PRO A 183 -13.51 7.52 7.27
C PRO A 183 -13.12 8.86 6.65
N SER A 184 -12.86 8.87 5.35
CA SER A 184 -12.64 10.12 4.61
C SER A 184 -13.90 10.98 4.66
N GLU A 185 -13.72 12.27 4.96
CA GLU A 185 -14.81 13.23 4.90
C GLU A 185 -15.10 13.62 3.44
N GLY A 186 -16.34 13.44 3.00
CA GLY A 186 -16.79 13.81 1.66
C GLY A 186 -16.76 12.68 0.63
N PRO A 187 -17.22 12.97 -0.61
CA PRO A 187 -17.23 11.99 -1.67
C PRO A 187 -15.81 11.65 -2.15
N PRO A 188 -15.60 10.43 -2.66
CA PRO A 188 -14.31 10.05 -3.21
C PRO A 188 -13.93 10.99 -4.36
N GLY A 189 -12.66 11.37 -4.43
CA GLY A 189 -12.14 12.18 -5.52
C GLY A 189 -12.48 11.58 -6.89
N TRP A 190 -12.56 12.40 -7.93
CA TRP A 190 -12.96 11.96 -9.28
C TRP A 190 -12.11 10.81 -9.84
N ARG A 191 -10.80 10.77 -9.49
CA ARG A 191 -9.89 9.67 -9.87
C ARG A 191 -10.34 8.33 -9.27
N THR A 192 -10.68 8.32 -7.97
CA THR A 192 -11.17 7.12 -7.27
C THR A 192 -12.55 6.71 -7.79
N TRP A 193 -13.42 7.68 -8.05
CA TRP A 193 -14.73 7.41 -8.65
C TRP A 193 -14.59 6.75 -10.04
N LEU A 194 -13.70 7.28 -10.88
CA LEU A 194 -13.43 6.73 -12.22
C LEU A 194 -12.81 5.32 -12.13
N ALA A 195 -11.87 5.11 -11.20
CA ALA A 195 -11.27 3.80 -10.97
C ALA A 195 -12.31 2.76 -10.51
N ARG A 196 -13.27 3.16 -9.68
CA ARG A 196 -14.34 2.26 -9.21
C ARG A 196 -15.37 1.95 -10.30
N ALA A 197 -15.50 2.78 -11.34
CA ALA A 197 -16.48 2.57 -12.40
C ALA A 197 -16.21 1.26 -13.15
N PRO A 198 -17.22 0.36 -13.30
CA PRO A 198 -17.08 -0.86 -14.08
C PRO A 198 -16.62 -0.56 -15.51
N VAL A 199 -15.86 -1.45 -16.13
CA VAL A 199 -15.28 -1.34 -17.47
C VAL A 199 -14.25 -0.21 -17.59
N VAL A 200 -14.61 1.03 -17.21
CA VAL A 200 -13.71 2.19 -17.31
C VAL A 200 -12.49 2.00 -16.40
N GLY A 201 -12.68 1.61 -15.15
CA GLY A 201 -11.60 1.26 -14.24
C GLY A 201 -10.77 0.07 -14.72
N ASP A 202 -11.46 -1.00 -15.19
CA ASP A 202 -10.79 -2.23 -15.64
C ASP A 202 -9.89 -2.01 -16.86
N ILE A 203 -10.25 -1.07 -17.75
CA ILE A 203 -9.43 -0.65 -18.88
C ILE A 203 -8.40 0.41 -18.43
N GLY A 204 -8.84 1.39 -17.64
CA GLY A 204 -8.06 2.55 -17.22
C GLY A 204 -6.77 2.19 -16.46
N ILE A 205 -6.76 1.07 -15.72
CA ILE A 205 -5.55 0.61 -15.02
C ILE A 205 -4.36 0.32 -15.94
N TYR A 206 -4.60 0.07 -17.25
CA TYR A 206 -3.55 -0.16 -18.23
C TYR A 206 -3.08 1.11 -18.94
N PHE A 207 -3.67 2.26 -18.63
CA PHE A 207 -3.32 3.57 -19.21
C PHE A 207 -2.83 4.51 -18.11
N LYS A 208 -1.71 4.13 -17.47
CA LYS A 208 -1.08 4.89 -16.39
C LYS A 208 0.40 5.13 -16.73
N PRO A 209 0.70 6.14 -17.56
CA PRO A 209 2.08 6.48 -17.90
C PRO A 209 2.83 7.00 -16.67
N GLU A 210 4.15 6.89 -16.67
CA GLU A 210 5.01 7.22 -15.51
C GLU A 210 4.88 8.66 -15.01
N TRP A 211 4.53 9.62 -15.88
CA TRP A 211 4.31 10.99 -15.42
C TRP A 211 3.14 11.10 -14.41
N MET A 212 2.12 10.22 -14.51
CA MET A 212 1.04 10.15 -13.51
C MET A 212 1.53 9.57 -12.18
N VAL A 213 2.47 8.62 -12.23
CA VAL A 213 3.12 8.08 -11.02
C VAL A 213 3.98 9.15 -10.38
N ARG A 214 4.76 9.90 -11.19
CA ARG A 214 5.54 11.05 -10.73
C ARG A 214 4.66 12.08 -10.02
N GLN A 215 3.56 12.49 -10.65
CA GLN A 215 2.63 13.46 -10.07
C GLN A 215 2.06 12.96 -8.74
N ALA A 216 1.70 11.67 -8.65
CA ALA A 216 1.22 11.10 -7.39
C ALA A 216 2.29 11.12 -6.28
N LEU A 217 3.55 10.86 -6.63
CA LEU A 217 4.67 10.94 -5.69
C LEU A 217 4.98 12.39 -5.28
N GLU A 218 4.81 13.35 -6.17
CA GLU A 218 4.92 14.79 -5.87
C GLU A 218 3.84 15.26 -4.88
N GLU A 219 2.71 14.56 -4.80
CA GLU A 219 1.66 14.80 -3.79
C GLU A 219 1.98 14.09 -2.44
N VAL A 220 2.82 13.05 -2.44
CA VAL A 220 3.23 12.28 -1.26
C VAL A 220 4.36 12.97 -0.49
N TYR A 221 5.39 13.43 -1.21
CA TYR A 221 6.59 14.02 -0.62
C TYR A 221 6.55 15.54 -0.63
N THR A 222 6.94 16.15 0.48
CA THR A 222 7.14 17.62 0.55
C THR A 222 8.43 18.05 -0.13
N ASN A 223 9.45 17.18 -0.13
CA ASN A 223 10.73 17.43 -0.76
C ASN A 223 10.76 16.89 -2.20
N PRO A 224 10.72 17.75 -3.24
CA PRO A 224 10.74 17.30 -4.64
C PRO A 224 11.97 16.46 -5.01
N ALA A 225 13.09 16.60 -4.28
CA ALA A 225 14.29 15.79 -4.52
C ALA A 225 14.07 14.30 -4.22
N MET A 226 13.03 13.95 -3.46
CA MET A 226 12.63 12.56 -3.21
C MET A 226 12.03 11.89 -4.44
N VAL A 227 11.48 12.65 -5.40
CA VAL A 227 10.83 12.12 -6.61
C VAL A 227 11.86 11.90 -7.71
N THR A 228 12.84 11.03 -7.43
CA THR A 228 13.88 10.66 -8.39
C THR A 228 13.32 9.81 -9.54
N PRO A 229 13.96 9.79 -10.72
CA PRO A 229 13.56 8.89 -11.81
C PRO A 229 13.50 7.42 -11.38
N ASP A 230 14.50 6.95 -10.62
CA ASP A 230 14.55 5.55 -10.15
C ASP A 230 13.39 5.21 -9.21
N ARG A 231 13.00 6.14 -8.33
CA ARG A 231 11.84 5.96 -7.46
C ARG A 231 10.55 5.89 -8.27
N VAL A 232 10.36 6.81 -9.23
CA VAL A 232 9.20 6.80 -10.13
C VAL A 232 9.13 5.48 -10.91
N HIS A 233 10.25 5.03 -11.45
CA HIS A 233 10.38 3.75 -12.17
C HIS A 233 9.99 2.58 -11.28
N ARG A 234 10.55 2.46 -10.07
CA ARG A 234 10.23 1.40 -9.12
C ARG A 234 8.75 1.34 -8.81
N PHE A 235 8.14 2.48 -8.46
CA PHE A 235 6.71 2.54 -8.17
C PHE A 235 5.86 2.18 -9.39
N ALA A 236 6.22 2.62 -10.59
CA ALA A 236 5.51 2.31 -11.82
C ALA A 236 5.62 0.82 -12.17
N GLU A 237 6.81 0.25 -12.08
CA GLU A 237 7.09 -1.13 -12.47
C GLU A 237 6.46 -2.14 -11.48
N LEU A 238 6.58 -1.94 -10.16
CA LEU A 238 6.00 -2.84 -9.17
C LEU A 238 4.47 -2.86 -9.19
N GLN A 239 3.82 -1.74 -9.54
CA GLN A 239 2.38 -1.73 -9.80
C GLN A 239 2.02 -2.56 -11.06
N ARG A 240 2.95 -2.75 -11.99
CA ARG A 240 2.77 -3.55 -13.21
C ARG A 240 3.13 -5.02 -13.01
N TYR A 241 3.43 -5.48 -11.80
CA TYR A 241 3.50 -6.91 -11.52
C TYR A 241 2.15 -7.56 -11.88
N PRO A 242 2.15 -8.74 -12.55
CA PRO A 242 0.93 -9.32 -13.07
C PRO A 242 -0.15 -9.49 -12.02
N GLY A 243 -1.26 -8.77 -12.19
CA GLY A 243 -2.43 -8.80 -11.32
C GLY A 243 -2.49 -7.75 -10.21
N ASN A 244 -1.39 -7.05 -9.85
CA ASN A 244 -1.39 -6.05 -8.76
C ASN A 244 -2.41 -4.91 -9.01
N ARG A 245 -2.51 -4.42 -10.23
CA ARG A 245 -3.46 -3.35 -10.58
C ARG A 245 -4.91 -3.81 -10.44
N LYS A 246 -5.20 -5.06 -10.81
CA LYS A 246 -6.53 -5.66 -10.62
C LYS A 246 -6.84 -5.85 -9.13
N ALA A 247 -5.87 -6.31 -8.33
CA ALA A 247 -6.00 -6.44 -6.89
C ALA A 247 -6.29 -5.08 -6.23
N THR A 248 -5.54 -4.03 -6.61
CA THR A 248 -5.79 -2.65 -6.15
C THR A 248 -7.20 -2.18 -6.51
N LEU A 249 -7.65 -2.44 -7.75
CA LEU A 249 -8.98 -2.06 -8.19
C LEU A 249 -10.07 -2.80 -7.42
N GLN A 250 -9.88 -4.09 -7.19
CA GLN A 250 -10.79 -4.90 -6.39
C GLN A 250 -10.86 -4.36 -4.95
N ARG A 251 -9.73 -4.09 -4.31
CA ARG A 251 -9.68 -3.47 -2.98
C ARG A 251 -10.46 -2.15 -2.95
N LEU A 252 -10.23 -1.25 -3.90
CA LEU A 252 -10.96 0.02 -3.98
C LEU A 252 -12.48 -0.14 -4.13
N ARG A 253 -12.94 -1.22 -4.75
CA ARG A 253 -14.36 -1.51 -4.95
C ARG A 253 -15.03 -2.18 -3.75
N THR A 254 -14.27 -2.95 -2.98
CA THR A 254 -14.79 -3.80 -1.89
C THR A 254 -14.44 -3.30 -0.49
N GLN A 255 -13.55 -2.32 -0.37
CA GLN A 255 -13.16 -1.78 0.93
C GLN A 255 -14.31 -0.99 1.56
N ASP A 256 -14.78 -1.45 2.70
CA ASP A 256 -15.72 -0.73 3.54
C ASP A 256 -15.07 0.51 4.17
N PRO A 257 -15.86 1.52 4.55
CA PRO A 257 -15.38 2.62 5.35
C PRO A 257 -14.74 2.11 6.66
N LEU A 258 -13.62 2.73 7.06
CA LEU A 258 -12.96 2.37 8.31
C LEU A 258 -13.88 2.69 9.52
N ASP A 259 -13.96 1.73 10.43
CA ASP A 259 -14.60 1.94 11.74
C ASP A 259 -13.54 2.23 12.81
N PRO A 260 -13.43 3.46 13.33
CA PRO A 260 -12.44 3.83 14.32
C PRO A 260 -12.80 3.36 15.74
N THR A 261 -13.97 2.76 15.95
CA THR A 261 -14.46 2.35 17.29
C THR A 261 -13.45 1.44 18.03
N PRO A 262 -12.76 0.47 17.39
CA PRO A 262 -11.78 -0.37 18.07
C PRO A 262 -10.56 0.39 18.61
N LEU A 263 -10.18 1.53 18.03
CA LEU A 263 -9.03 2.34 18.48
C LEU A 263 -9.14 2.75 19.95
N LYS A 264 -10.35 3.07 20.42
CA LYS A 264 -10.62 3.49 21.80
C LYS A 264 -10.46 2.36 22.82
N ARG A 265 -10.38 1.12 22.35
CA ARG A 265 -10.21 -0.09 23.19
C ARG A 265 -8.79 -0.63 23.17
N LEU A 266 -7.91 -0.02 22.36
CA LEU A 266 -6.52 -0.41 22.31
C LEU A 266 -5.83 -0.13 23.65
N ASP A 267 -5.26 -1.16 24.23
CA ASP A 267 -4.45 -1.10 25.45
C ASP A 267 -2.98 -1.55 25.18
N VAL A 268 -2.53 -1.32 23.98
CA VAL A 268 -1.16 -1.61 23.50
C VAL A 268 -0.40 -0.30 23.47
N PRO A 269 0.83 -0.24 24.03
CA PRO A 269 1.67 0.96 23.92
C PRO A 269 1.78 1.39 22.44
N THR A 270 1.39 2.62 22.16
CA THR A 270 1.27 3.12 20.78
C THR A 270 2.09 4.38 20.55
N LEU A 271 2.83 4.41 19.45
CA LEU A 271 3.51 5.59 18.91
C LEU A 271 2.84 5.98 17.58
N VAL A 272 2.40 7.22 17.50
CA VAL A 272 1.90 7.84 16.29
C VAL A 272 3.02 8.72 15.73
N ILE A 273 3.43 8.47 14.49
CA ILE A 273 4.40 9.26 13.72
C ILE A 273 3.64 9.91 12.59
N TRP A 274 3.83 11.22 12.37
CA TRP A 274 3.05 11.92 11.34
C TRP A 274 3.80 13.07 10.71
N GLY A 275 3.65 13.20 9.38
CA GLY A 275 4.10 14.38 8.66
C GLY A 275 3.12 15.53 8.81
N ALA A 276 3.59 16.70 9.27
CA ALA A 276 2.72 17.87 9.47
C ALA A 276 2.16 18.43 8.16
N GLN A 277 2.80 18.11 7.03
CA GLN A 277 2.41 18.55 5.69
C GLN A 277 1.75 17.43 4.87
N ASP A 278 1.22 16.41 5.54
CA ASP A 278 0.49 15.34 4.86
C ASP A 278 -0.81 15.86 4.24
N HIS A 279 -0.93 15.68 2.92
CA HIS A 279 -2.12 16.05 2.13
C HIS A 279 -3.05 14.85 1.83
N TRP A 280 -2.63 13.63 2.17
CA TRP A 280 -3.40 12.40 1.94
C TRP A 280 -4.22 11.99 3.16
N THR A 281 -3.58 11.99 4.34
CA THR A 281 -4.23 11.77 5.63
C THR A 281 -4.04 13.01 6.49
N PRO A 282 -5.13 13.70 6.85
CA PRO A 282 -5.02 15.00 7.54
C PRO A 282 -4.27 14.88 8.86
N VAL A 283 -3.36 15.81 9.16
CA VAL A 283 -2.63 15.85 10.45
C VAL A 283 -3.58 15.88 11.66
N ALA A 284 -4.82 16.34 11.47
CA ALA A 284 -5.87 16.27 12.48
C ALA A 284 -6.13 14.83 12.95
N ASP A 285 -5.94 13.83 12.08
CA ASP A 285 -6.12 12.43 12.44
C ASP A 285 -5.01 11.92 13.37
N ALA A 286 -3.79 12.48 13.31
CA ALA A 286 -2.74 12.21 14.29
C ALA A 286 -3.15 12.60 15.71
N PHE A 287 -3.73 13.79 15.87
CA PHE A 287 -4.23 14.27 17.17
C PHE A 287 -5.47 13.48 17.64
N ARG A 288 -6.31 13.04 16.71
CA ARG A 288 -7.44 12.15 17.03
C ARG A 288 -6.94 10.79 17.51
N LEU A 289 -5.95 10.17 16.83
CA LEU A 289 -5.33 8.92 17.26
C LEU A 289 -4.69 9.05 18.64
N GLN A 290 -3.97 10.15 18.91
CA GLN A 290 -3.39 10.43 20.23
C GLN A 290 -4.46 10.54 21.31
N THR A 291 -5.64 11.05 20.98
CA THR A 291 -6.77 11.19 21.90
C THR A 291 -7.53 9.89 22.08
N ASP A 292 -7.81 9.18 20.98
CA ASP A 292 -8.65 7.98 20.98
C ASP A 292 -7.90 6.75 21.52
N ILE A 293 -6.58 6.66 21.33
CA ILE A 293 -5.77 5.55 21.86
C ILE A 293 -5.16 5.96 23.21
N LYS A 294 -5.56 5.27 24.26
CA LYS A 294 -5.11 5.57 25.62
C LYS A 294 -3.58 5.48 25.74
N GLY A 295 -2.95 6.59 26.12
CA GLY A 295 -1.51 6.64 26.36
C GLY A 295 -0.65 6.70 25.09
N ALA A 296 -1.26 6.89 23.92
CA ALA A 296 -0.52 7.06 22.67
C ALA A 296 0.42 8.28 22.72
N LYS A 297 1.66 8.08 22.25
CA LYS A 297 2.64 9.13 22.06
C LYS A 297 2.56 9.64 20.63
N LEU A 298 2.73 10.94 20.43
CA LEU A 298 2.75 11.56 19.11
C LEU A 298 4.15 12.14 18.82
N ALA A 299 4.70 11.81 17.67
CA ALA A 299 5.91 12.41 17.09
C ALA A 299 5.52 13.06 15.76
N LEU A 300 5.47 14.39 15.74
CA LEU A 300 5.11 15.17 14.56
C LEU A 300 6.39 15.64 13.84
N PHE A 301 6.44 15.44 12.52
CA PHE A 301 7.55 15.83 11.66
C PHE A 301 7.13 17.03 10.79
N GLU A 302 7.51 18.22 11.22
CA GLU A 302 7.06 19.52 10.66
C GLU A 302 7.34 19.71 9.17
N LYS A 303 8.38 19.04 8.64
CA LYS A 303 8.82 19.17 7.25
C LYS A 303 8.50 17.98 6.37
N ALA A 304 7.82 16.98 6.90
CA ALA A 304 7.47 15.78 6.16
C ALA A 304 6.01 15.80 5.68
N GLY A 305 5.78 15.16 4.54
CA GLY A 305 4.46 14.87 3.99
C GLY A 305 3.95 13.50 4.42
N HIS A 306 3.35 12.76 3.47
CA HIS A 306 2.70 11.47 3.73
C HIS A 306 3.67 10.30 3.99
N SER A 307 4.99 10.47 3.76
CA SER A 307 5.99 9.40 3.97
C SER A 307 7.15 9.87 4.85
N PRO A 308 6.91 10.24 6.11
CA PRO A 308 7.96 10.77 7.00
C PRO A 308 9.09 9.77 7.23
N MET A 309 8.83 8.46 7.17
CA MET A 309 9.86 7.42 7.29
C MET A 309 10.84 7.40 6.12
N GLU A 310 10.47 7.96 4.96
CA GLU A 310 11.35 8.15 3.81
C GLU A 310 11.93 9.57 3.74
N GLU A 311 11.20 10.60 4.18
CA GLU A 311 11.64 12.01 4.11
C GLU A 311 12.61 12.37 5.23
N ASP A 312 12.43 11.80 6.43
CA ASP A 312 13.36 11.92 7.56
C ASP A 312 13.57 10.54 8.22
N PRO A 313 14.24 9.60 7.53
CA PRO A 313 14.44 8.25 8.06
C PRO A 313 15.22 8.23 9.38
N ALA A 314 16.18 9.14 9.56
CA ALA A 314 16.96 9.21 10.79
C ALA A 314 16.13 9.70 11.99
N GLY A 315 15.35 10.76 11.81
CA GLY A 315 14.49 11.31 12.87
C GLY A 315 13.38 10.34 13.25
N THR A 316 12.68 9.74 12.26
CA THR A 316 11.61 8.79 12.52
C THR A 316 12.14 7.49 13.14
N ALA A 317 13.27 6.96 12.67
CA ALA A 317 13.95 5.81 13.29
C ALA A 317 14.40 6.10 14.73
N ALA A 318 14.89 7.32 15.03
CA ALA A 318 15.24 7.72 16.39
C ALA A 318 14.00 7.74 17.31
N ALA A 319 12.85 8.22 16.83
CA ALA A 319 11.58 8.17 17.56
C ALA A 319 11.17 6.71 17.89
N VAL A 320 11.28 5.82 16.90
CA VAL A 320 11.03 4.37 17.07
C VAL A 320 12.01 3.77 18.09
N ALA A 321 13.31 4.06 17.98
CA ALA A 321 14.34 3.54 18.88
C ALA A 321 14.20 4.06 20.32
N GLY A 322 13.61 5.24 20.50
CA GLY A 322 13.26 5.80 21.82
C GLY A 322 11.95 5.23 22.41
N PHE A 323 11.17 4.56 21.59
CA PHE A 323 9.90 3.98 21.98
C PHE A 323 9.96 2.47 22.22
N LEU A 324 10.64 1.72 21.33
CA LEU A 324 10.75 0.27 21.42
C LEU A 324 11.78 -0.17 22.47
N PRO A 325 11.49 -1.22 23.27
CA PRO A 325 12.51 -1.91 24.05
C PRO A 325 13.50 -2.61 23.11
N THR A 326 14.70 -2.85 23.60
CA THR A 326 15.73 -3.59 22.83
C THR A 326 15.60 -5.11 22.99
N GLU A 327 14.99 -5.55 24.09
CA GLU A 327 14.78 -6.96 24.40
C GLU A 327 13.45 -7.44 23.80
N PRO A 328 13.40 -8.67 23.27
CA PRO A 328 12.15 -9.23 22.79
C PRO A 328 11.15 -9.41 23.94
N PRO A 329 9.84 -9.31 23.64
CA PRO A 329 8.82 -9.57 24.63
C PRO A 329 8.87 -11.05 25.07
N PRO A 330 8.46 -11.37 26.30
CA PRO A 330 8.34 -12.76 26.71
C PRO A 330 7.36 -13.50 25.80
N PRO A 331 7.64 -14.79 25.50
CA PRO A 331 6.74 -15.61 24.70
C PRO A 331 5.37 -15.71 25.38
N LEU A 332 4.34 -15.91 24.57
CA LEU A 332 2.99 -16.14 25.09
C LEU A 332 2.99 -17.45 25.90
N THR A 333 2.47 -17.40 27.12
CA THR A 333 2.14 -18.62 27.88
C THR A 333 0.93 -19.26 27.22
N ARG A 334 1.16 -20.09 26.20
CA ARG A 334 0.09 -20.94 25.66
C ARG A 334 -0.30 -21.94 26.75
N PRO A 335 -1.58 -22.12 27.09
CA PRO A 335 -1.98 -23.24 27.92
C PRO A 335 -1.49 -24.53 27.23
N THR A 336 -0.75 -25.35 27.95
CA THR A 336 -0.35 -26.67 27.45
C THR A 336 -1.63 -27.37 27.00
N PRO A 337 -1.72 -27.82 25.74
CA PRO A 337 -2.89 -28.58 25.32
C PRO A 337 -3.07 -29.74 26.31
N PRO A 338 -4.29 -30.04 26.78
CA PRO A 338 -4.50 -31.19 27.65
C PRO A 338 -3.82 -32.37 26.99
N ALA A 339 -3.04 -33.11 27.76
CA ALA A 339 -2.37 -34.29 27.27
C ALA A 339 -3.44 -35.11 26.54
N SER A 340 -3.31 -35.17 25.20
CA SER A 340 -4.22 -35.99 24.40
C SER A 340 -4.11 -37.39 24.98
N ASP A 341 -5.21 -37.92 25.55
CA ASP A 341 -5.31 -39.31 25.88
C ASP A 341 -4.74 -40.08 24.70
N GLN A 342 -3.67 -40.82 24.97
CA GLN A 342 -3.04 -41.68 23.98
C GLN A 342 -4.12 -42.64 23.55
N VAL A 343 -4.80 -42.34 22.44
CA VAL A 343 -5.66 -43.30 21.77
C VAL A 343 -4.71 -44.42 21.34
N ALA A 344 -4.75 -45.52 22.11
CA ALA A 344 -4.03 -46.72 21.78
C ALA A 344 -4.33 -47.09 20.30
N PRO A 345 -3.34 -47.48 19.50
CA PRO A 345 -3.56 -47.81 18.12
C PRO A 345 -4.58 -48.95 18.06
N ALA A 346 -5.69 -48.72 17.34
CA ALA A 346 -6.70 -49.75 17.09
C ALA A 346 -6.03 -50.94 16.40
N VAL A 347 -6.03 -52.09 17.05
CA VAL A 347 -5.60 -53.33 16.46
C VAL A 347 -6.61 -53.70 15.38
N ILE A 348 -6.19 -53.66 14.13
CA ILE A 348 -6.97 -54.13 12.98
C ILE A 348 -6.89 -55.67 13.02
N PRO A 349 -7.99 -56.42 13.18
CA PRO A 349 -7.94 -57.88 13.09
C PRO A 349 -7.67 -58.30 11.64
N GLU A 350 -6.62 -59.11 11.44
CA GLU A 350 -6.42 -59.84 10.20
C GLU A 350 -7.67 -60.69 9.90
N LYS A 351 -8.19 -60.51 8.69
CA LYS A 351 -9.21 -61.40 8.15
C LYS A 351 -8.52 -62.53 7.42
N ASP A 352 -8.78 -63.75 7.91
CA ASP A 352 -8.56 -65.02 7.19
C ASP A 352 -9.30 -65.11 5.85
#